data_f2524a2f8f3c4ed767241b9b43ff7113
#
_entry.id   f2524a2f8f3c4ed767241b9b43ff7113
#
_cell.length_a   1.000
_cell.length_b   1.000
_cell.length_c   1.000
_cell.angle_alpha   90.00
_cell.angle_beta   90.00
_cell.angle_gamma   90.00
#
_symmetry.space_group_name_H-M   'P 1'
#
loop_
_entity.id
_entity.type
_entity.pdbx_description
1 polymer ?
#
loop_
_entity_poly.entity_id
_entity_poly.type
_entity_poly.pdbx_seq_one_letter_code
_entity_poly.pdbx_strand_id
1 'polypeptide(L)'
;FVATIPASAAFNKSRIIDDFVFNAYNTMSTAQIDSFLNSFPDSCISTSRGFKAPNPTGYSPGTSFTYGTSVSAGTIIYNAAQAYKLNPRVILATLQKEQSLVTGTAGCSKLRYVGAMGNGCPDSGGGYNYSGFELYRIGSTVVKSVTGTCVNSAKSAGFSRQIITAVWKMKFWQQRSLGNVSWAEIHGSWDNSDDPALCYTYYMTPGNRARGGTGSGCTQVLSFDGNYTIDGTGVHMSTGATAALYVYTPHLHGNQVFVSTFESWFGSTLSNPVKLSYI
;
A
#
# COMPACT_ATOMS: atom_id res chain seq x y z
N PHE A 1 18.92 22.16 -23.90
CA PHE A 1 18.94 22.09 -22.43
C PHE A 1 19.01 20.64 -22.04
N VAL A 2 20.17 20.16 -21.60
CA VAL A 2 20.32 18.85 -20.98
C VAL A 2 19.89 19.04 -19.51
N ALA A 3 18.70 18.56 -19.18
CA ALA A 3 18.26 18.51 -17.78
C ALA A 3 19.19 17.52 -17.06
N THR A 4 20.07 18.03 -16.22
CA THR A 4 20.82 17.19 -15.29
C THR A 4 19.82 16.54 -14.34
N ILE A 5 19.65 15.22 -14.44
CA ILE A 5 18.93 14.43 -13.45
C ILE A 5 19.70 14.62 -12.14
N PRO A 6 19.08 15.18 -11.09
CA PRO A 6 19.76 15.30 -9.81
C PRO A 6 20.13 13.88 -9.35
N ALA A 7 21.36 13.70 -8.89
CA ALA A 7 21.79 12.46 -8.29
C ALA A 7 20.76 12.05 -7.21
N SER A 8 20.27 10.83 -7.29
CA SER A 8 19.37 10.28 -6.28
C SER A 8 20.00 10.51 -4.91
N ALA A 9 19.30 11.19 -4.02
CA ALA A 9 19.75 11.35 -2.65
C ALA A 9 20.00 9.97 -2.04
N ALA A 10 21.06 9.81 -1.26
CA ALA A 10 21.32 8.52 -0.61
C ALA A 10 20.10 8.12 0.24
N PHE A 11 19.69 6.86 0.16
CA PHE A 11 18.55 6.33 0.89
C PHE A 11 18.68 6.63 2.40
N ASN A 12 17.76 7.46 2.90
CA ASN A 12 17.69 7.78 4.31
C ASN A 12 16.81 6.77 5.05
N LYS A 13 17.44 5.75 5.65
CA LYS A 13 16.74 4.70 6.39
C LYS A 13 15.92 5.21 7.58
N SER A 14 16.28 6.35 8.16
CA SER A 14 15.58 6.95 9.30
C SER A 14 14.41 7.86 8.89
N ARG A 15 14.35 8.26 7.62
CA ARG A 15 13.32 9.15 7.07
C ARG A 15 13.01 8.76 5.63
N ILE A 16 12.27 7.65 5.47
CA ILE A 16 11.93 7.09 4.15
C ILE A 16 11.04 8.03 3.36
N ILE A 17 10.02 8.57 4.02
CA ILE A 17 9.05 9.50 3.44
C ILE A 17 8.50 10.40 4.53
N ASP A 18 8.27 11.66 4.21
CA ASP A 18 7.63 12.60 5.14
C ASP A 18 6.12 12.40 5.19
N ASP A 19 5.53 12.63 6.38
CA ASP A 19 4.08 12.57 6.57
C ASP A 19 3.33 13.50 5.62
N PHE A 20 3.89 14.68 5.31
CA PHE A 20 3.31 15.61 4.33
C PHE A 20 3.23 14.99 2.93
N VAL A 21 4.30 14.36 2.45
CA VAL A 21 4.32 13.69 1.14
C VAL A 21 3.42 12.46 1.14
N PHE A 22 3.46 11.67 2.21
CA PHE A 22 2.64 10.47 2.35
C PHE A 22 1.14 10.77 2.35
N ASN A 23 0.73 11.88 2.96
CA ASN A 23 -0.67 12.29 3.10
C ASN A 23 -1.20 13.14 1.92
N ALA A 24 -0.39 13.45 0.93
CA ALA A 24 -0.76 14.31 -0.21
C ALA A 24 -1.71 13.58 -1.19
N TYR A 25 -2.90 13.22 -0.74
CA TYR A 25 -3.87 12.37 -1.45
C TYR A 25 -4.45 12.97 -2.73
N ASN A 26 -4.34 14.29 -2.92
CA ASN A 26 -4.87 15.02 -4.06
C ASN A 26 -3.82 15.33 -5.14
N THR A 27 -2.68 14.65 -5.13
CA THR A 27 -1.57 14.91 -6.08
C THR A 27 -1.81 14.40 -7.49
N MET A 28 -2.78 13.53 -7.70
CA MET A 28 -3.18 13.01 -9.02
C MET A 28 -4.69 12.78 -9.06
N SER A 29 -5.34 13.17 -10.16
CA SER A 29 -6.71 12.78 -10.50
C SER A 29 -6.73 11.36 -11.11
N THR A 30 -7.92 10.77 -11.23
CA THR A 30 -8.11 9.48 -11.94
C THR A 30 -7.51 9.52 -13.34
N ALA A 31 -7.81 10.57 -14.12
CA ALA A 31 -7.30 10.72 -15.48
C ALA A 31 -5.76 10.81 -15.54
N GLN A 32 -5.14 11.49 -14.56
CA GLN A 32 -3.69 11.58 -14.47
C GLN A 32 -3.06 10.23 -14.10
N ILE A 33 -3.70 9.45 -13.22
CA ILE A 33 -3.24 8.10 -12.88
C ILE A 33 -3.36 7.19 -14.10
N ASP A 34 -4.49 7.20 -14.80
CA ASP A 34 -4.69 6.39 -16.00
C ASP A 34 -3.70 6.77 -17.10
N SER A 35 -3.46 8.06 -17.31
CA SER A 35 -2.46 8.55 -18.26
C SER A 35 -1.04 8.10 -17.91
N PHE A 36 -0.69 8.15 -16.61
CA PHE A 36 0.60 7.68 -16.12
C PHE A 36 0.77 6.17 -16.36
N LEU A 37 -0.25 5.37 -16.06
CA LEU A 37 -0.22 3.92 -16.28
C LEU A 37 -0.11 3.58 -17.78
N ASN A 38 -0.79 4.33 -18.63
CA ASN A 38 -0.74 4.14 -20.09
C ASN A 38 0.58 4.61 -20.72
N SER A 39 1.39 5.40 -20.03
CA SER A 39 2.71 5.80 -20.50
C SER A 39 3.74 4.66 -20.51
N PHE A 40 3.45 3.56 -19.83
CA PHE A 40 4.27 2.35 -19.85
C PHE A 40 3.65 1.32 -20.83
N PRO A 41 4.34 0.97 -21.94
CA PRO A 41 3.78 0.08 -22.97
C PRO A 41 3.33 -1.28 -22.42
N ASP A 42 4.09 -1.81 -21.48
CA ASP A 42 3.87 -3.14 -20.90
C ASP A 42 3.09 -3.12 -19.58
N SER A 43 2.53 -1.98 -19.20
CA SER A 43 1.79 -1.85 -17.94
C SER A 43 0.72 -2.93 -17.78
N CYS A 44 0.80 -3.65 -16.68
CA CYS A 44 -0.16 -4.68 -16.34
C CYS A 44 -1.51 -4.12 -15.87
N ILE A 45 -1.58 -2.83 -15.60
CA ILE A 45 -2.75 -2.14 -15.04
C ILE A 45 -3.13 -0.88 -15.82
N SER A 46 -2.74 -0.83 -17.11
CA SER A 46 -3.19 0.18 -18.05
C SER A 46 -4.71 0.12 -18.27
N THR A 47 -5.29 1.14 -18.86
CA THR A 47 -6.73 1.22 -19.16
C THR A 47 -7.26 0.16 -20.12
N SER A 48 -6.37 -0.62 -20.74
CA SER A 48 -6.75 -1.82 -21.51
C SER A 48 -7.39 -2.92 -20.65
N ARG A 49 -7.25 -2.81 -19.31
CA ARG A 49 -7.82 -3.76 -18.35
C ARG A 49 -8.78 -3.04 -17.41
N GLY A 50 -9.90 -3.70 -17.15
CA GLY A 50 -10.86 -3.25 -16.15
C GLY A 50 -10.84 -4.17 -14.92
N PHE A 51 -11.09 -3.60 -13.76
CA PHE A 51 -11.07 -4.29 -12.47
C PHE A 51 -12.42 -4.15 -11.79
N LYS A 52 -12.79 -5.13 -10.95
CA LYS A 52 -14.01 -5.03 -10.15
C LYS A 52 -14.02 -3.76 -9.33
N ALA A 53 -15.08 -2.97 -9.48
CA ALA A 53 -15.32 -1.85 -8.60
C ALA A 53 -15.65 -2.32 -7.17
N PRO A 54 -15.15 -1.65 -6.15
CA PRO A 54 -15.65 -1.83 -4.80
C PRO A 54 -17.09 -1.32 -4.70
N ASN A 55 -17.82 -1.79 -3.70
CA ASN A 55 -19.17 -1.28 -3.41
C ASN A 55 -19.10 0.24 -3.19
N PRO A 56 -19.99 1.05 -3.81
CA PRO A 56 -19.95 2.51 -3.70
C PRO A 56 -20.15 3.04 -2.28
N THR A 57 -20.65 2.23 -1.34
CA THR A 57 -20.86 2.68 0.05
C THR A 57 -19.60 2.72 0.92
N GLY A 58 -18.45 2.27 0.42
CA GLY A 58 -17.22 2.44 1.18
C GLY A 58 -16.00 1.69 0.67
N TYR A 59 -14.90 2.37 0.72
CA TYR A 59 -13.57 1.79 0.63
C TYR A 59 -13.14 1.35 2.04
N SER A 60 -13.79 0.31 2.57
CA SER A 60 -13.44 -0.27 3.87
C SER A 60 -12.88 -1.67 3.68
N PRO A 61 -11.94 -2.11 4.53
CA PRO A 61 -11.53 -3.50 4.57
C PRO A 61 -12.77 -4.41 4.72
N GLY A 62 -12.81 -5.52 3.99
CA GLY A 62 -13.96 -6.42 4.00
C GLY A 62 -15.17 -5.96 3.17
N THR A 63 -15.10 -4.82 2.48
CA THR A 63 -16.17 -4.33 1.61
C THR A 63 -16.48 -5.31 0.48
N SER A 64 -17.77 -5.54 0.22
CA SER A 64 -18.24 -6.30 -0.93
C SER A 64 -17.95 -5.55 -2.23
N PHE A 65 -17.62 -6.27 -3.28
CA PHE A 65 -17.37 -5.72 -4.61
C PHE A 65 -18.59 -5.89 -5.50
N THR A 66 -18.89 -4.86 -6.29
CA THR A 66 -19.97 -4.90 -7.26
C THR A 66 -19.59 -5.85 -8.41
N TYR A 67 -20.39 -6.86 -8.62
CA TYR A 67 -20.23 -7.77 -9.74
C TYR A 67 -20.75 -7.12 -11.02
N GLY A 68 -20.06 -7.34 -12.13
CA GLY A 68 -20.44 -6.84 -13.44
C GLY A 68 -19.97 -5.43 -13.78
N THR A 69 -19.66 -4.61 -12.80
CA THR A 69 -19.04 -3.30 -13.03
C THR A 69 -17.52 -3.42 -13.12
N SER A 70 -16.95 -2.80 -14.14
CA SER A 70 -15.52 -2.75 -14.36
C SER A 70 -15.06 -1.30 -14.43
N VAL A 71 -14.00 -0.98 -13.71
CA VAL A 71 -13.42 0.36 -13.67
C VAL A 71 -11.91 0.28 -13.95
N SER A 72 -11.28 1.40 -14.31
CA SER A 72 -9.82 1.45 -14.48
C SER A 72 -9.08 1.28 -13.15
N ALA A 73 -7.82 0.87 -13.21
CA ALA A 73 -6.95 0.84 -12.04
C ALA A 73 -6.82 2.23 -11.42
N GLY A 74 -6.74 3.27 -12.26
CA GLY A 74 -6.69 4.66 -11.77
C GLY A 74 -7.90 5.06 -10.94
N THR A 75 -9.10 4.58 -11.30
CA THR A 75 -10.30 4.80 -10.48
C THR A 75 -10.17 4.18 -9.09
N ILE A 76 -9.68 2.95 -8.99
CA ILE A 76 -9.52 2.26 -7.71
C ILE A 76 -8.45 2.93 -6.85
N ILE A 77 -7.31 3.26 -7.45
CA ILE A 77 -6.19 3.94 -6.78
C ILE A 77 -6.63 5.30 -6.27
N TYR A 78 -7.29 6.11 -7.11
CA TYR A 78 -7.79 7.43 -6.74
C TYR A 78 -8.76 7.35 -5.58
N ASN A 79 -9.78 6.49 -5.68
CA ASN A 79 -10.79 6.37 -4.64
C ASN A 79 -10.22 5.88 -3.31
N ALA A 80 -9.28 4.92 -3.32
CA ALA A 80 -8.58 4.49 -2.12
C ALA A 80 -7.73 5.63 -1.52
N ALA A 81 -7.04 6.40 -2.38
CA ALA A 81 -6.28 7.57 -1.96
C ALA A 81 -7.17 8.62 -1.28
N GLN A 82 -8.35 8.91 -1.85
CA GLN A 82 -9.32 9.85 -1.27
C GLN A 82 -9.91 9.35 0.05
N ALA A 83 -10.28 8.06 0.12
CA ALA A 83 -10.91 7.47 1.29
C ALA A 83 -10.00 7.51 2.52
N TYR A 84 -8.71 7.22 2.33
CA TYR A 84 -7.75 7.11 3.43
C TYR A 84 -6.78 8.28 3.54
N LYS A 85 -6.92 9.31 2.69
CA LYS A 85 -6.02 10.46 2.67
C LYS A 85 -4.55 10.05 2.53
N LEU A 86 -4.28 9.16 1.57
CA LEU A 86 -2.96 8.65 1.26
C LEU A 86 -2.58 9.04 -0.18
N ASN A 87 -1.35 9.46 -0.40
CA ASN A 87 -0.87 9.90 -1.71
C ASN A 87 -0.96 8.76 -2.75
N PRO A 88 -1.66 8.93 -3.89
CA PRO A 88 -1.74 7.93 -4.95
C PRO A 88 -0.38 7.53 -5.52
N ARG A 89 0.61 8.40 -5.47
CA ARG A 89 2.00 8.12 -5.87
C ARG A 89 2.66 7.07 -4.97
N VAL A 90 2.32 7.04 -3.68
CA VAL A 90 2.75 5.99 -2.75
C VAL A 90 2.16 4.65 -3.15
N ILE A 91 0.88 4.62 -3.54
CA ILE A 91 0.22 3.39 -4.01
C ILE A 91 0.89 2.87 -5.28
N LEU A 92 1.15 3.75 -6.26
CA LEU A 92 1.82 3.41 -7.51
C LEU A 92 3.23 2.85 -7.29
N ALA A 93 4.04 3.52 -6.46
CA ALA A 93 5.38 3.06 -6.14
C ALA A 93 5.37 1.71 -5.41
N THR A 94 4.38 1.48 -4.55
CA THR A 94 4.22 0.18 -3.86
C THR A 94 3.79 -0.93 -4.83
N LEU A 95 2.83 -0.68 -5.72
CA LEU A 95 2.44 -1.63 -6.78
C LEU A 95 3.62 -2.05 -7.65
N GLN A 96 4.50 -1.09 -7.96
CA GLN A 96 5.72 -1.38 -8.72
C GLN A 96 6.71 -2.20 -7.91
N LYS A 97 6.97 -1.79 -6.68
CA LYS A 97 7.90 -2.46 -5.78
C LYS A 97 7.50 -3.92 -5.52
N GLU A 98 6.21 -4.16 -5.26
CA GLU A 98 5.74 -5.50 -4.87
C GLU A 98 5.63 -6.45 -6.06
N GLN A 99 5.07 -6.00 -7.17
CA GLN A 99 4.71 -6.91 -8.25
C GLN A 99 5.09 -6.40 -9.66
N SER A 100 5.78 -5.28 -9.78
CA SER A 100 6.15 -4.65 -11.07
C SER A 100 4.95 -4.38 -11.98
N LEU A 101 3.76 -4.17 -11.42
CA LEU A 101 2.53 -4.05 -12.19
C LEU A 101 2.42 -2.76 -12.99
N VAL A 102 3.10 -1.69 -12.54
CA VAL A 102 3.03 -0.38 -13.21
C VAL A 102 3.80 -0.40 -14.53
N THR A 103 5.04 -0.84 -14.52
CA THR A 103 5.85 -0.91 -15.74
C THR A 103 5.67 -2.20 -16.52
N GLY A 104 5.19 -3.27 -15.88
CA GLY A 104 5.04 -4.59 -16.48
C GLY A 104 6.33 -5.35 -16.77
N THR A 105 7.48 -4.81 -16.38
CA THR A 105 8.81 -5.37 -16.72
C THR A 105 9.03 -6.82 -16.29
N ALA A 106 8.32 -7.26 -15.26
CA ALA A 106 8.37 -8.66 -14.81
C ALA A 106 7.24 -9.55 -15.41
N GLY A 107 6.49 -9.00 -16.37
CA GLY A 107 5.34 -9.65 -17.01
C GLY A 107 4.06 -9.58 -16.16
N CYS A 108 2.92 -9.82 -16.82
CA CYS A 108 1.58 -9.68 -16.25
C CYS A 108 0.99 -11.04 -15.84
N SER A 109 1.72 -11.84 -15.07
CA SER A 109 1.21 -13.13 -14.62
C SER A 109 0.00 -12.97 -13.69
N LYS A 110 -0.91 -13.94 -13.70
CA LYS A 110 -2.14 -13.91 -12.90
C LYS A 110 -1.88 -13.79 -11.39
N LEU A 111 -0.81 -14.40 -10.89
CA LEU A 111 -0.44 -14.36 -9.48
C LEU A 111 -0.11 -12.95 -9.01
N ARG A 112 0.48 -12.11 -9.87
CA ARG A 112 0.82 -10.72 -9.52
C ARG A 112 -0.41 -9.87 -9.21
N TYR A 113 -1.52 -10.10 -9.88
CA TYR A 113 -2.77 -9.39 -9.56
C TYR A 113 -3.40 -9.86 -8.26
N VAL A 114 -3.17 -11.10 -7.89
CA VAL A 114 -3.69 -11.65 -6.63
C VAL A 114 -3.06 -10.97 -5.43
N GLY A 115 -1.74 -10.83 -5.42
CA GLY A 115 -0.96 -10.20 -4.37
C GLY A 115 -0.45 -8.81 -4.77
N ALA A 116 -1.23 -8.01 -5.49
CA ALA A 116 -0.80 -6.78 -6.16
C ALA A 116 0.01 -5.81 -5.29
N MET A 117 -0.33 -5.73 -4.01
CA MET A 117 0.35 -4.90 -3.02
C MET A 117 1.18 -5.72 -2.02
N GLY A 118 1.32 -7.03 -2.19
CA GLY A 118 2.03 -7.91 -1.25
C GLY A 118 1.31 -8.11 0.10
N ASN A 119 0.07 -7.65 0.21
CA ASN A 119 -0.64 -7.66 1.48
C ASN A 119 -1.35 -8.99 1.74
N GLY A 120 -0.88 -9.74 2.74
CA GLY A 120 -1.50 -10.99 3.19
C GLY A 120 -1.45 -12.15 2.19
N CYS A 121 -0.58 -12.08 1.19
CA CYS A 121 -0.34 -13.15 0.21
C CYS A 121 1.15 -13.54 0.25
N PRO A 122 1.59 -14.35 1.22
CA PRO A 122 2.98 -14.72 1.39
C PRO A 122 3.46 -15.64 0.27
N ASP A 123 4.73 -15.51 -0.11
CA ASP A 123 5.39 -16.34 -1.13
C ASP A 123 5.54 -17.81 -0.71
N SER A 124 5.66 -18.06 0.59
CA SER A 124 5.80 -19.39 1.17
C SER A 124 4.52 -19.85 1.85
N GLY A 125 3.86 -20.78 1.24
CA GLY A 125 2.67 -21.51 1.63
C GLY A 125 2.15 -21.32 3.05
N GLY A 126 1.07 -20.67 3.16
CA GLY A 126 0.30 -20.45 4.38
C GLY A 126 -0.89 -19.59 4.06
N GLY A 127 -2.08 -20.15 4.07
CA GLY A 127 -3.28 -19.41 3.77
C GLY A 127 -4.31 -20.23 3.00
N TYR A 128 -5.40 -19.59 2.68
CA TYR A 128 -6.51 -20.25 1.99
C TYR A 128 -6.27 -20.27 0.48
N ASN A 129 -6.56 -21.42 -0.12
CA ASN A 129 -6.56 -21.55 -1.57
C ASN A 129 -7.62 -20.63 -2.19
N TYR A 130 -7.25 -19.99 -3.28
CA TYR A 130 -8.18 -19.26 -4.12
C TYR A 130 -8.07 -19.78 -5.56
N SER A 131 -9.20 -19.87 -6.22
CA SER A 131 -9.26 -20.19 -7.64
C SER A 131 -10.53 -19.65 -8.26
N GLY A 132 -10.46 -19.35 -9.55
CA GLY A 132 -11.64 -19.02 -10.34
C GLY A 132 -12.32 -17.68 -10.09
N PHE A 133 -11.79 -16.80 -9.21
CA PHE A 133 -12.35 -15.46 -9.07
C PHE A 133 -11.81 -14.51 -10.15
N GLU A 134 -12.58 -13.49 -10.47
CA GLU A 134 -12.23 -12.49 -11.46
C GLU A 134 -11.03 -11.66 -11.01
N LEU A 135 -9.99 -11.64 -11.83
CA LEU A 135 -8.81 -10.79 -11.63
C LEU A 135 -8.98 -9.44 -12.32
N TYR A 136 -9.29 -9.48 -13.61
CA TYR A 136 -9.51 -8.31 -14.46
C TYR A 136 -10.31 -8.70 -15.70
N ARG A 137 -10.71 -7.70 -16.49
CA ARG A 137 -11.36 -7.85 -17.79
C ARG A 137 -10.55 -7.18 -18.88
N ILE A 138 -10.64 -7.74 -20.08
CA ILE A 138 -10.23 -7.11 -21.34
C ILE A 138 -11.48 -7.05 -22.19
N GLY A 139 -12.06 -5.87 -22.35
CA GLY A 139 -13.40 -5.74 -22.91
C GLY A 139 -14.43 -6.53 -22.10
N SER A 140 -15.16 -7.43 -22.76
CA SER A 140 -16.12 -8.33 -22.12
C SER A 140 -15.49 -9.61 -21.53
N THR A 141 -14.25 -9.91 -21.87
CA THR A 141 -13.57 -11.15 -21.46
C THR A 141 -13.11 -11.07 -20.02
N VAL A 142 -13.61 -11.99 -19.18
CA VAL A 142 -13.19 -12.14 -17.78
C VAL A 142 -11.96 -13.03 -17.69
N VAL A 143 -10.89 -12.49 -17.12
CA VAL A 143 -9.69 -13.26 -16.77
C VAL A 143 -9.78 -13.69 -15.31
N LYS A 144 -9.73 -15.01 -15.08
CA LYS A 144 -9.87 -15.61 -13.76
C LYS A 144 -8.53 -16.02 -13.18
N SER A 145 -8.46 -16.04 -11.84
CA SER A 145 -7.29 -16.49 -11.09
C SER A 145 -6.97 -17.96 -11.38
N VAL A 146 -5.69 -18.28 -11.21
CA VAL A 146 -5.22 -19.66 -11.01
C VAL A 146 -5.23 -19.99 -9.52
N THR A 147 -5.05 -21.25 -9.17
CA THR A 147 -4.91 -21.67 -7.78
C THR A 147 -3.66 -21.02 -7.16
N GLY A 148 -3.80 -20.52 -5.95
CA GLY A 148 -2.73 -19.93 -5.16
C GLY A 148 -3.17 -19.77 -3.72
N THR A 149 -2.31 -19.23 -2.87
CA THR A 149 -2.58 -19.08 -1.44
C THR A 149 -2.44 -17.64 -0.99
N CYS A 150 -3.42 -17.15 -0.25
CA CYS A 150 -3.34 -15.90 0.51
C CYS A 150 -3.90 -16.12 1.90
N VAL A 151 -3.33 -15.46 2.90
CA VAL A 151 -3.96 -15.42 4.22
C VAL A 151 -5.30 -14.72 4.05
N ASN A 152 -6.39 -15.43 4.37
CA ASN A 152 -7.75 -14.94 4.17
C ASN A 152 -8.04 -14.48 2.73
N SER A 153 -7.97 -15.43 1.78
CA SER A 153 -8.09 -15.17 0.34
C SER A 153 -9.34 -14.37 -0.05
N ALA A 154 -10.46 -14.57 0.65
CA ALA A 154 -11.71 -13.86 0.37
C ALA A 154 -11.60 -12.34 0.63
N LYS A 155 -10.70 -11.92 1.53
CA LYS A 155 -10.56 -10.52 1.96
C LYS A 155 -9.32 -9.83 1.39
N SER A 156 -8.26 -10.59 1.04
CA SER A 156 -6.98 -10.04 0.63
C SER A 156 -6.70 -10.21 -0.86
N ALA A 157 -7.15 -11.30 -1.48
CA ALA A 157 -6.76 -11.66 -2.83
C ALA A 157 -7.46 -10.80 -3.91
N GLY A 158 -6.68 -10.37 -4.90
CA GLY A 158 -7.14 -9.63 -6.06
C GLY A 158 -6.88 -8.13 -6.01
N PHE A 159 -6.69 -7.55 -7.19
CA PHE A 159 -6.17 -6.19 -7.37
C PHE A 159 -6.86 -5.13 -6.48
N SER A 160 -8.17 -5.02 -6.59
CA SER A 160 -8.92 -3.98 -5.87
C SER A 160 -8.87 -4.16 -4.35
N ARG A 161 -8.97 -5.41 -3.87
CA ARG A 161 -8.86 -5.73 -2.44
C ARG A 161 -7.46 -5.44 -1.92
N GLN A 162 -6.45 -5.82 -2.67
CA GLN A 162 -5.06 -5.54 -2.33
C GLN A 162 -4.82 -4.05 -2.14
N ILE A 163 -5.31 -3.20 -3.04
CA ILE A 163 -5.15 -1.75 -2.92
C ILE A 163 -5.88 -1.23 -1.67
N ILE A 164 -7.16 -1.53 -1.51
CA ILE A 164 -7.96 -1.00 -0.42
C ILE A 164 -7.36 -1.39 0.93
N THR A 165 -7.04 -2.67 1.10
CA THR A 165 -6.55 -3.19 2.37
C THR A 165 -5.13 -2.74 2.69
N ALA A 166 -4.27 -2.64 1.68
CA ALA A 166 -2.91 -2.16 1.86
C ALA A 166 -2.89 -0.66 2.22
N VAL A 167 -3.68 0.15 1.51
CA VAL A 167 -3.79 1.60 1.77
C VAL A 167 -4.35 1.85 3.17
N TRP A 168 -5.41 1.11 3.54
CA TRP A 168 -5.95 1.18 4.90
C TRP A 168 -4.89 0.81 5.95
N LYS A 169 -4.15 -0.28 5.76
CA LYS A 169 -3.08 -0.70 6.69
C LYS A 169 -1.98 0.34 6.82
N MET A 170 -1.48 0.87 5.71
CA MET A 170 -0.45 1.91 5.75
C MET A 170 -0.94 3.12 6.54
N LYS A 171 -2.18 3.56 6.29
CA LYS A 171 -2.76 4.69 7.00
C LYS A 171 -3.00 4.39 8.47
N PHE A 172 -3.54 3.22 8.79
CA PHE A 172 -3.73 2.75 10.15
C PHE A 172 -2.42 2.82 10.95
N TRP A 173 -1.32 2.30 10.40
CA TRP A 173 -0.04 2.31 11.08
C TRP A 173 0.54 3.71 11.22
N GLN A 174 0.40 4.56 10.22
CA GLN A 174 0.79 5.96 10.36
C GLN A 174 0.02 6.62 11.51
N GLN A 175 -1.29 6.49 11.55
CA GLN A 175 -2.13 7.12 12.56
C GLN A 175 -1.82 6.57 13.97
N ARG A 176 -1.61 5.28 14.10
CA ARG A 176 -1.19 4.66 15.37
C ARG A 176 0.15 5.19 15.83
N SER A 177 1.11 5.33 14.93
CA SER A 177 2.44 5.88 15.25
C SER A 177 2.39 7.34 15.68
N LEU A 178 1.40 8.08 15.22
CA LEU A 178 1.15 9.47 15.62
C LEU A 178 0.27 9.59 16.89
N GLY A 179 -0.07 8.47 17.53
CA GLY A 179 -0.87 8.45 18.74
C GLY A 179 -2.39 8.50 18.52
N ASN A 180 -2.86 8.49 17.26
CA ASN A 180 -4.31 8.50 16.95
C ASN A 180 -4.88 7.08 17.00
N VAL A 181 -5.17 6.60 18.20
CA VAL A 181 -5.65 5.23 18.45
C VAL A 181 -7.10 4.98 18.00
N SER A 182 -7.91 6.03 17.93
CA SER A 182 -9.33 5.94 17.53
C SER A 182 -9.53 5.94 16.01
N TRP A 183 -8.49 6.12 15.23
CA TRP A 183 -8.63 6.24 13.77
C TRP A 183 -9.31 5.02 13.13
N ALA A 184 -9.01 3.82 13.61
CA ALA A 184 -9.60 2.58 13.09
C ALA A 184 -11.11 2.49 13.32
N GLU A 185 -11.62 3.02 14.44
CA GLU A 185 -13.04 3.02 14.77
C GLU A 185 -13.86 3.85 13.77
N ILE A 186 -13.28 4.94 13.28
CA ILE A 186 -13.92 5.86 12.32
C ILE A 186 -13.88 5.29 10.89
N HIS A 187 -12.80 4.59 10.53
CA HIS A 187 -12.51 4.18 9.15
C HIS A 187 -12.77 2.70 8.88
N GLY A 188 -13.45 2.03 9.79
CA GLY A 188 -13.74 0.62 9.70
C GLY A 188 -12.57 -0.27 10.11
N SER A 189 -12.93 -1.44 10.58
CA SER A 189 -11.96 -2.48 10.91
C SER A 189 -11.79 -3.44 9.74
N TRP A 190 -10.61 -4.00 9.67
CA TRP A 190 -10.36 -5.22 8.93
C TRP A 190 -11.08 -6.36 9.65
N ASP A 191 -12.32 -6.64 9.31
CA ASP A 191 -13.12 -7.72 9.85
C ASP A 191 -12.99 -8.07 11.34
N ASN A 192 -14.11 -7.90 12.00
CA ASN A 192 -14.22 -7.98 13.46
C ASN A 192 -14.32 -9.40 14.01
N SER A 193 -14.50 -10.43 13.17
CA SER A 193 -14.79 -11.78 13.66
C SER A 193 -13.54 -12.62 13.92
N ASP A 194 -12.44 -12.38 13.21
CA ASP A 194 -11.25 -13.24 13.27
C ASP A 194 -9.97 -12.48 13.68
N ASP A 195 -10.06 -11.18 13.82
CA ASP A 195 -8.92 -10.37 14.21
C ASP A 195 -9.27 -9.52 15.44
N PRO A 196 -9.09 -10.04 16.65
CA PRO A 196 -9.11 -9.25 17.90
C PRO A 196 -8.07 -8.15 17.87
N ALA A 197 -7.46 -7.95 16.78
CA ALA A 197 -6.28 -7.21 16.44
C ALA A 197 -6.45 -5.72 16.36
N LEU A 198 -7.61 -5.15 16.48
CA LEU A 198 -7.72 -3.72 16.72
C LEU A 198 -7.10 -3.34 18.08
N CYS A 199 -6.88 -4.32 18.91
CA CYS A 199 -6.18 -4.21 20.18
C CYS A 199 -4.78 -4.83 20.15
N TYR A 200 -4.18 -5.07 18.97
CA TYR A 200 -2.79 -5.48 18.95
C TYR A 200 -1.93 -4.39 19.54
N THR A 201 -1.39 -4.68 20.68
CA THR A 201 -0.13 -4.13 21.11
C THR A 201 0.92 -4.70 20.16
N TYR A 202 1.00 -4.16 18.95
CA TYR A 202 2.15 -4.41 18.12
C TYR A 202 3.33 -3.73 18.80
N TYR A 203 4.09 -4.51 19.52
CA TYR A 203 5.47 -4.15 19.74
C TYR A 203 6.12 -4.22 18.38
N MET A 204 6.25 -3.07 17.74
CA MET A 204 7.11 -2.96 16.59
C MET A 204 8.56 -3.03 17.04
N THR A 205 9.00 -4.25 17.27
CA THR A 205 10.37 -4.57 16.97
C THR A 205 10.39 -4.92 15.50
N PRO A 206 10.94 -4.08 14.62
CA PRO A 206 11.17 -4.43 13.24
C PRO A 206 11.92 -5.76 13.21
N GLY A 207 11.38 -6.75 12.51
CA GLY A 207 11.91 -8.12 12.51
C GLY A 207 11.24 -9.09 13.49
N ASN A 208 10.57 -8.64 14.53
CA ASN A 208 9.78 -9.51 15.43
C ASN A 208 8.33 -9.05 15.45
N ARG A 209 7.48 -9.71 14.70
CA ARG A 209 6.01 -9.63 14.86
C ARG A 209 5.61 -10.41 16.10
N ALA A 210 5.96 -9.91 17.28
CA ALA A 210 5.43 -10.44 18.51
C ALA A 210 3.95 -10.07 18.59
N ARG A 211 3.08 -11.04 18.40
CA ARG A 211 1.65 -10.90 18.73
C ARG A 211 1.55 -10.72 20.25
N GLY A 212 1.33 -9.50 20.68
CA GLY A 212 0.98 -9.22 22.07
C GLY A 212 -0.40 -9.77 22.37
N GLY A 213 -0.58 -10.39 23.55
CA GLY A 213 -1.78 -11.10 23.94
C GLY A 213 -3.03 -10.23 24.05
N THR A 214 -4.16 -10.90 23.99
CA THR A 214 -5.51 -10.41 24.25
C THR A 214 -5.60 -9.86 25.67
N GLY A 215 -5.76 -8.58 25.81
CA GLY A 215 -6.01 -7.93 27.10
C GLY A 215 -6.44 -6.49 26.90
N SER A 216 -7.14 -5.94 27.84
CA SER A 216 -7.73 -4.60 27.93
C SER A 216 -6.77 -3.40 27.71
N GLY A 217 -5.70 -3.59 26.96
CA GLY A 217 -4.61 -2.64 26.74
C GLY A 217 -4.62 -1.91 25.40
N CYS A 218 -5.78 -1.71 24.77
CA CYS A 218 -5.90 -0.95 23.52
C CYS A 218 -5.48 0.53 23.64
N THR A 219 -5.09 0.95 24.82
CA THR A 219 -4.73 2.33 25.14
C THR A 219 -3.24 2.65 25.05
N GLN A 220 -2.37 1.68 24.75
CA GLN A 220 -0.96 2.00 24.62
C GLN A 220 -0.69 2.72 23.31
N VAL A 221 -0.40 4.01 23.44
CA VAL A 221 0.21 4.83 22.39
C VAL A 221 1.60 4.26 22.15
N LEU A 222 1.82 3.67 20.98
CA LEU A 222 3.15 3.29 20.54
C LEU A 222 3.84 4.57 20.07
N SER A 223 4.72 5.12 20.89
CA SER A 223 5.64 6.16 20.41
C SER A 223 6.64 5.49 19.47
N PHE A 224 6.58 5.85 18.20
CA PHE A 224 7.50 5.33 17.17
C PHE A 224 8.80 6.12 17.08
N ASP A 225 8.93 7.18 17.86
CA ASP A 225 10.19 7.88 17.99
C ASP A 225 11.14 7.01 18.83
N GLY A 226 12.04 6.32 18.15
CA GLY A 226 12.93 5.37 18.81
C GLY A 226 13.91 4.67 17.88
N ASN A 227 14.83 3.94 18.49
CA ASN A 227 15.84 3.15 17.79
C ASN A 227 15.38 1.70 17.62
N TYR A 228 15.45 1.21 16.41
CA TYR A 228 15.04 -0.14 16.01
C TYR A 228 16.17 -0.85 15.30
N THR A 229 16.15 -2.18 15.27
CA THR A 229 17.07 -2.96 14.44
C THR A 229 16.29 -3.56 13.26
N ILE A 230 16.69 -3.18 12.04
CA ILE A 230 16.11 -3.67 10.78
C ILE A 230 17.23 -4.32 9.97
N ASP A 231 17.07 -5.58 9.60
CA ASP A 231 18.08 -6.36 8.89
C ASP A 231 19.47 -6.27 9.57
N GLY A 232 19.51 -6.34 10.91
CA GLY A 232 20.74 -6.19 11.69
C GLY A 232 21.31 -4.77 11.80
N THR A 233 20.63 -3.78 11.23
CA THR A 233 21.07 -2.37 11.18
C THR A 233 20.25 -1.51 12.13
N GLY A 234 20.89 -0.67 12.94
CA GLY A 234 20.23 0.34 13.76
C GLY A 234 19.57 1.43 12.91
N VAL A 235 18.29 1.69 13.17
CA VAL A 235 17.48 2.69 12.49
C VAL A 235 16.72 3.49 13.52
N HIS A 236 16.86 4.81 13.48
CA HIS A 236 16.01 5.73 14.22
C HIS A 236 14.87 6.19 13.31
N MET A 237 13.62 5.95 13.71
CA MET A 237 12.45 6.35 12.92
C MET A 237 12.00 7.75 13.32
N SER A 238 11.86 8.65 12.35
CA SER A 238 11.61 10.07 12.58
C SER A 238 10.23 10.57 12.14
N THR A 239 9.45 9.74 11.43
CA THR A 239 8.10 10.11 10.95
C THR A 239 7.12 8.95 11.10
N GLY A 240 5.83 9.28 11.24
CA GLY A 240 4.76 8.28 11.27
C GLY A 240 4.65 7.49 9.96
N ALA A 241 4.85 8.16 8.83
CA ALA A 241 4.86 7.55 7.51
C ALA A 241 6.04 6.57 7.33
N THR A 242 7.23 6.93 7.81
CA THR A 242 8.40 6.04 7.82
C THR A 242 8.13 4.78 8.65
N ALA A 243 7.55 4.94 9.85
CA ALA A 243 7.16 3.82 10.68
C ALA A 243 6.12 2.92 9.97
N ALA A 244 5.10 3.50 9.34
CA ALA A 244 4.09 2.75 8.58
C ALA A 244 4.70 1.92 7.46
N LEU A 245 5.66 2.47 6.71
CA LEU A 245 6.34 1.73 5.65
C LEU A 245 7.20 0.59 6.18
N TYR A 246 7.86 0.75 7.33
CA TYR A 246 8.59 -0.36 7.96
C TYR A 246 7.67 -1.44 8.54
N VAL A 247 6.48 -1.09 9.01
CA VAL A 247 5.48 -2.12 9.37
C VAL A 247 5.02 -2.89 8.15
N TYR A 248 4.81 -2.17 7.06
CA TYR A 248 4.35 -2.75 5.81
C TYR A 248 5.43 -3.62 5.16
N THR A 249 6.66 -3.13 5.10
CA THR A 249 7.83 -3.80 4.54
C THR A 249 8.98 -3.74 5.55
N PRO A 250 9.15 -4.77 6.41
CA PRO A 250 10.12 -4.73 7.51
C PRO A 250 11.57 -5.01 7.06
N HIS A 251 11.95 -4.50 5.89
CA HIS A 251 13.26 -4.71 5.28
C HIS A 251 13.81 -3.42 4.68
N LEU A 252 15.11 -3.17 4.87
CA LEU A 252 15.80 -2.01 4.31
C LEU A 252 15.75 -2.00 2.79
N HIS A 253 16.06 -3.12 2.16
CA HIS A 253 16.09 -3.23 0.69
C HIS A 253 14.72 -2.92 0.07
N GLY A 254 13.64 -3.46 0.60
CA GLY A 254 12.29 -3.18 0.09
C GLY A 254 11.92 -1.70 0.16
N ASN A 255 12.29 -1.03 1.26
CA ASN A 255 12.07 0.41 1.40
C ASN A 255 13.00 1.25 0.51
N GLN A 256 14.23 0.81 0.27
CA GLN A 256 15.11 1.45 -0.69
C GLN A 256 14.56 1.36 -2.12
N VAL A 257 14.03 0.21 -2.54
CA VAL A 257 13.34 0.04 -3.84
C VAL A 257 12.12 0.96 -3.92
N PHE A 258 11.33 1.08 -2.86
CA PHE A 258 10.21 2.02 -2.82
C PHE A 258 10.67 3.46 -3.05
N VAL A 259 11.68 3.93 -2.31
CA VAL A 259 12.19 5.30 -2.44
C VAL A 259 12.72 5.55 -3.85
N SER A 260 13.57 4.67 -4.37
CA SER A 260 14.14 4.84 -5.72
C SER A 260 13.06 4.86 -6.80
N THR A 261 12.03 4.03 -6.67
CA THR A 261 10.88 4.02 -7.59
C THR A 261 10.08 5.33 -7.49
N PHE A 262 9.73 5.73 -6.27
CA PHE A 262 8.97 6.95 -6.05
C PHE A 262 9.72 8.18 -6.58
N GLU A 263 11.01 8.32 -6.24
CA GLU A 263 11.82 9.47 -6.63
C GLU A 263 12.08 9.54 -8.13
N SER A 264 12.23 8.40 -8.79
CA SER A 264 12.40 8.35 -10.25
C SER A 264 11.18 8.85 -11.03
N TRP A 265 9.99 8.73 -10.45
CA TRP A 265 8.73 9.10 -11.10
C TRP A 265 8.17 10.44 -10.63
N PHE A 266 8.33 10.77 -9.38
CA PHE A 266 7.57 11.82 -8.73
C PHE A 266 8.42 12.85 -8.00
N GLY A 267 9.74 12.69 -7.95
CA GLY A 267 10.65 13.52 -7.18
C GLY A 267 10.76 13.06 -5.72
N SER A 268 11.35 13.91 -4.88
CA SER A 268 11.75 13.54 -3.52
C SER A 268 10.60 13.02 -2.65
N THR A 269 10.89 11.96 -1.90
CA THR A 269 10.02 11.47 -0.80
C THR A 269 10.05 12.40 0.42
N LEU A 270 11.02 13.31 0.47
CA LEU A 270 11.20 14.24 1.56
C LEU A 270 10.74 15.65 1.14
N SER A 271 9.94 16.29 1.99
CA SER A 271 9.55 17.67 1.80
C SER A 271 10.78 18.58 1.97
N ASN A 272 10.96 19.52 1.05
CA ASN A 272 12.00 20.51 1.19
C ASN A 272 11.48 21.65 2.11
N PRO A 273 12.04 21.84 3.30
CA PRO A 273 11.55 22.86 4.24
C PRO A 273 11.65 24.30 3.69
N VAL A 274 12.51 24.52 2.69
CA VAL A 274 12.68 25.86 2.09
C VAL A 274 11.48 26.29 1.23
N LYS A 275 10.63 25.35 0.76
CA LYS A 275 9.42 25.70 -0.03
C LYS A 275 8.19 25.99 0.81
N LEU A 276 8.18 25.73 2.10
CA LEU A 276 7.04 25.95 2.99
C LEU A 276 6.98 27.34 3.63
N SER A 277 7.99 28.16 3.42
CA SER A 277 8.06 29.51 4.02
C SER A 277 7.39 30.63 3.18
N TYR A 278 6.69 30.29 2.08
CA TYR A 278 6.06 31.26 1.18
C TYR A 278 4.63 30.91 0.76
N ILE A 279 3.84 30.34 1.66
CA ILE A 279 2.39 30.24 1.44
C ILE A 279 1.66 30.87 2.62
#